data_6f0e6becf838469497cba7387c68dfdf
#
_entry.id   6f0e6becf838469497cba7387c68dfdf
#
_cell.length_a   1.000
_cell.length_b   1.000
_cell.length_c   1.000
_cell.angle_alpha   90.00
_cell.angle_beta   90.00
_cell.angle_gamma   90.00
#
_symmetry.space_group_name_H-M   'P 1'
#
loop_
_entity.id
_entity.type
_entity.pdbx_description
1 polymer ?
#
loop_
_entity_poly.entity_id
_entity_poly.type
_entity_poly.pdbx_seq_one_letter_code
_entity_poly.pdbx_strand_id
1 'polypeptide(L)'
;SQVIRDGGWRIEGDLERVNPADIESISVIKDASSAAIYGAAGSFGVILVTTKVGADQDGKPVVRYSGRGGFTSPTTSTSFETRGYYSVYLNNLFYSSYAGVPYAPYSDEDMMELWIRKDDKTENPARPWIVVSNKNGRDVYNYYANTDWYHHIFNDIKPTTSHSISFSGGTKKVQYMISGSYNLETGTFRVNPDKFSKYNLRSKLSFDVTNWLNISNNTSFYSSNYDYPGQAGINNSFRKSMLHGLASYPIVNYDGTAIYNTQYRSEGIMDGLMVILTNDLHRNQDKVNYLSTMTEMTITPFKGFNIKANFTYNNTTSQSMNRQVNGKYSQIPGVIETLNTGLFLDKLTENISFTNFKKFETYATYKNDSERGHNFKAMAGY
;
A
#
# COMPACT_ATOMS: atom_id res chain seq x y z
N SER A 1 14.90 12.63 8.10
CA SER A 1 13.83 12.12 8.98
C SER A 1 12.53 12.82 8.61
N GLN A 2 11.63 12.16 7.93
CA GLN A 2 10.27 12.66 7.75
C GLN A 2 9.36 11.98 8.77
N VAL A 3 8.67 12.83 9.52
CA VAL A 3 7.65 12.49 10.50
C VAL A 3 6.49 11.80 9.77
N ILE A 4 6.19 10.59 10.17
CA ILE A 4 4.95 9.89 9.83
C ILE A 4 3.81 10.72 10.41
N ARG A 5 3.00 11.34 9.56
CA ARG A 5 1.72 11.91 9.98
C ARG A 5 0.64 10.86 9.81
N ASP A 6 0.01 10.59 10.93
CA ASP A 6 -1.14 9.71 11.08
C ASP A 6 -2.30 10.16 10.19
N GLY A 7 -2.75 9.33 9.29
CA GLY A 7 -3.84 9.63 8.36
C GLY A 7 -4.02 8.62 7.24
N GLY A 8 -3.92 7.34 7.52
CA GLY A 8 -4.47 6.28 6.66
C GLY A 8 -3.88 6.08 5.26
N TRP A 9 -2.93 6.89 4.85
CA TRP A 9 -2.21 6.78 3.59
C TRP A 9 -0.85 6.15 3.87
N ARG A 10 -0.46 5.12 3.13
CA ARG A 10 0.92 4.62 3.14
C ARG A 10 1.84 5.76 2.69
N ILE A 11 2.34 6.55 3.62
CA ILE A 11 3.47 7.43 3.36
C ILE A 11 4.69 6.52 3.40
N GLU A 12 5.18 6.16 2.22
CA GLU A 12 6.44 5.45 2.10
C GLU A 12 7.55 6.35 2.65
N GLY A 13 8.03 6.02 3.84
CA GLY A 13 9.18 6.70 4.42
C GLY A 13 10.44 6.43 3.60
N ASP A 14 11.45 7.30 3.69
CA ASP A 14 12.72 7.16 2.97
C ASP A 14 13.40 5.80 3.21
N LEU A 15 13.15 5.17 4.36
CA LEU A 15 13.67 3.84 4.69
C LEU A 15 13.05 2.73 3.83
N GLU A 16 11.77 2.85 3.44
CA GLU A 16 11.10 1.86 2.57
C GLU A 16 11.64 1.88 1.13
N ARG A 17 12.28 2.98 0.73
CA ARG A 17 12.92 3.14 -0.58
C ARG A 17 14.29 2.45 -0.66
N VAL A 18 14.82 1.96 0.46
CA VAL A 18 16.09 1.23 0.51
C VAL A 18 15.82 -0.26 0.56
N ASN A 19 16.45 -1.01 -0.34
CA ASN A 19 16.41 -2.48 -0.26
C ASN A 19 17.12 -2.95 1.02
N PRO A 20 16.45 -3.67 1.94
CA PRO A 20 17.07 -4.17 3.16
C PRO A 20 18.35 -5.00 2.92
N ALA A 21 18.44 -5.70 1.78
CA ALA A 21 19.62 -6.49 1.41
C ALA A 21 20.85 -5.62 1.14
N ASP A 22 20.68 -4.33 0.82
CA ASP A 22 21.76 -3.37 0.58
C ASP A 22 22.25 -2.68 1.86
N ILE A 23 21.53 -2.84 2.97
CA ILE A 23 21.91 -2.19 4.23
C ILE A 23 23.08 -2.94 4.87
N GLU A 24 24.09 -2.18 5.25
CA GLU A 24 25.24 -2.66 6.04
C GLU A 24 25.01 -2.42 7.54
N SER A 25 24.57 -1.19 7.89
CA SER A 25 24.30 -0.82 9.27
C SER A 25 23.22 0.27 9.37
N ILE A 26 22.54 0.31 10.52
CA ILE A 26 21.60 1.35 10.89
C ILE A 26 22.02 1.90 12.24
N SER A 27 22.20 3.22 12.33
CA SER A 27 22.50 3.95 13.57
C SER A 27 21.41 4.95 13.85
N VAL A 28 20.94 4.99 15.11
CA VAL A 28 19.92 5.94 15.55
C VAL A 28 20.57 6.96 16.47
N ILE A 29 20.63 8.21 16.01
CA ILE A 29 21.20 9.35 16.76
C ILE A 29 20.04 10.05 17.45
N LYS A 30 20.01 9.99 18.77
CA LYS A 30 18.95 10.56 19.62
C LYS A 30 19.38 11.79 20.40
N ASP A 31 20.68 12.00 20.57
CA ASP A 31 21.20 13.13 21.32
C ASP A 31 21.30 14.38 20.43
N ALA A 32 20.99 15.52 21.02
CA ALA A 32 20.93 16.80 20.30
C ALA A 32 22.31 17.25 19.79
N SER A 33 23.39 16.93 20.48
CA SER A 33 24.75 17.35 20.10
C SER A 33 25.23 16.64 18.84
N SER A 34 25.01 15.35 18.76
CA SER A 34 25.34 14.56 17.56
C SER A 34 24.37 14.86 16.40
N ALA A 35 23.11 15.18 16.69
CA ALA A 35 22.11 15.53 15.68
C ALA A 35 22.31 16.94 15.10
N ALA A 36 22.97 17.85 15.82
CA ALA A 36 23.19 19.24 15.42
C ALA A 36 23.88 19.41 14.05
N ILE A 37 24.77 18.48 13.68
CA ILE A 37 25.44 18.52 12.38
C ILE A 37 24.49 18.33 11.19
N TYR A 38 23.26 17.82 11.43
CA TYR A 38 22.22 17.66 10.40
C TYR A 38 21.25 18.84 10.36
N GLY A 39 21.52 19.91 11.13
CA GLY A 39 20.73 21.13 11.17
C GLY A 39 19.28 20.90 11.64
N ALA A 40 18.36 21.75 11.19
CA ALA A 40 16.95 21.66 11.58
C ALA A 40 16.28 20.32 11.25
N ALA A 41 16.76 19.60 10.24
CA ALA A 41 16.25 18.27 9.89
C ALA A 41 16.54 17.20 10.95
N GLY A 42 17.56 17.43 11.81
CA GLY A 42 17.94 16.54 12.90
C GLY A 42 17.21 16.77 14.23
N SER A 43 16.31 17.77 14.33
CA SER A 43 15.67 18.18 15.61
C SER A 43 14.88 17.07 16.30
N PHE A 44 14.38 16.07 15.57
CA PHE A 44 13.65 14.90 16.09
C PHE A 44 14.47 13.61 16.12
N GLY A 45 15.81 13.74 16.01
CA GLY A 45 16.72 12.60 15.86
C GLY A 45 17.00 12.26 14.41
N VAL A 46 18.03 11.41 14.21
CA VAL A 46 18.50 11.01 12.87
C VAL A 46 18.64 9.49 12.81
N ILE A 47 18.10 8.87 11.77
CA ILE A 47 18.38 7.49 11.42
C ILE A 47 19.40 7.51 10.29
N LEU A 48 20.63 7.06 10.59
CA LEU A 48 21.71 6.95 9.63
C LEU A 48 21.74 5.53 9.06
N VAL A 49 21.47 5.39 7.76
CA VAL A 49 21.51 4.12 7.05
C VAL A 49 22.78 4.07 6.22
N THR A 50 23.69 3.16 6.57
CA THR A 50 24.90 2.88 5.77
C THR A 50 24.59 1.71 4.84
N THR A 51 24.81 1.92 3.55
CA THR A 51 24.64 0.87 2.55
C THR A 51 25.97 0.25 2.19
N LYS A 52 25.95 -1.06 1.87
CA LYS A 52 27.10 -1.83 1.43
C LYS A 52 27.85 -1.15 0.29
N VAL A 53 29.13 -1.35 0.23
CA VAL A 53 30.02 -0.89 -0.84
C VAL A 53 30.74 -2.08 -1.45
N GLY A 54 31.28 -1.90 -2.65
CA GLY A 54 32.24 -2.85 -3.21
C GLY A 54 33.49 -2.89 -2.36
N ALA A 55 34.10 -4.05 -2.23
CA ALA A 55 35.37 -4.23 -1.55
C ALA A 55 36.48 -4.52 -2.57
N ASP A 56 37.75 -4.25 -2.19
CA ASP A 56 38.92 -4.74 -2.93
C ASP A 56 38.89 -6.28 -2.85
N GLN A 57 38.77 -6.92 -3.98
CA GLN A 57 38.70 -8.37 -4.14
C GLN A 57 39.60 -8.85 -5.29
N ASP A 58 40.69 -8.15 -5.53
CA ASP A 58 41.59 -8.41 -6.66
C ASP A 58 40.87 -8.45 -8.01
N GLY A 59 39.86 -7.58 -8.17
CA GLY A 59 39.05 -7.48 -9.39
C GLY A 59 37.97 -8.56 -9.56
N LYS A 60 37.87 -9.53 -8.64
CA LYS A 60 36.85 -10.61 -8.75
C LYS A 60 35.47 -10.12 -8.32
N PRO A 61 34.43 -10.26 -9.16
CA PRO A 61 33.08 -9.91 -8.77
C PRO A 61 32.45 -10.93 -7.81
N VAL A 62 31.71 -10.47 -6.83
CA VAL A 62 30.83 -11.29 -5.98
C VAL A 62 29.38 -11.06 -6.39
N VAL A 63 28.68 -12.14 -6.69
CA VAL A 63 27.26 -12.14 -6.98
C VAL A 63 26.51 -12.71 -5.78
N ARG A 64 25.49 -12.01 -5.32
CA ARG A 64 24.57 -12.48 -4.27
C ARG A 64 23.15 -12.42 -4.78
N TYR A 65 22.42 -13.51 -4.59
CA TYR A 65 21.00 -13.58 -4.83
C TYR A 65 20.28 -13.99 -3.56
N SER A 66 19.14 -13.37 -3.30
CA SER A 66 18.24 -13.73 -2.20
C SER A 66 16.81 -13.75 -2.71
N GLY A 67 16.13 -14.87 -2.51
CA GLY A 67 14.71 -15.03 -2.79
C GLY A 67 13.96 -15.36 -1.51
N ARG A 68 12.78 -14.76 -1.34
CA ARG A 68 11.88 -15.02 -0.22
C ARG A 68 10.46 -15.14 -0.73
N GLY A 69 9.77 -16.20 -0.35
CA GLY A 69 8.32 -16.37 -0.46
C GLY A 69 7.69 -16.35 0.93
N GLY A 70 6.50 -15.82 1.04
CA GLY A 70 5.77 -15.76 2.30
C GLY A 70 4.27 -15.68 2.10
N PHE A 71 3.55 -15.88 3.17
CA PHE A 71 2.11 -15.70 3.24
C PHE A 71 1.77 -14.80 4.42
N THR A 72 0.81 -13.91 4.23
CA THR A 72 0.21 -13.12 5.31
C THR A 72 -1.24 -13.53 5.48
N SER A 73 -1.71 -13.59 6.73
CA SER A 73 -3.09 -13.88 7.08
C SER A 73 -3.62 -12.82 8.03
N PRO A 74 -4.95 -12.63 8.14
CA PRO A 74 -5.55 -11.76 9.13
C PRO A 74 -5.11 -12.14 10.54
N THR A 75 -4.88 -11.16 11.38
CA THR A 75 -4.56 -11.34 12.81
C THR A 75 -5.82 -11.30 13.69
N THR A 76 -6.96 -10.96 13.10
CA THR A 76 -8.28 -10.92 13.75
C THR A 76 -9.15 -12.08 13.28
N SER A 77 -10.21 -12.38 14.04
CA SER A 77 -11.20 -13.38 13.60
C SER A 77 -11.87 -12.93 12.29
N THR A 78 -12.06 -13.89 11.38
CA THR A 78 -12.80 -13.74 10.14
C THR A 78 -14.19 -14.35 10.21
N SER A 79 -14.56 -14.90 11.38
CA SER A 79 -15.87 -15.51 11.64
C SER A 79 -16.91 -14.43 11.92
N PHE A 80 -17.66 -14.07 10.91
CA PHE A 80 -18.80 -13.17 11.00
C PHE A 80 -20.11 -13.95 10.97
N GLU A 81 -21.22 -13.32 11.36
CA GLU A 81 -22.55 -13.92 11.24
C GLU A 81 -22.93 -14.03 9.76
N THR A 82 -23.08 -15.25 9.28
CA THR A 82 -23.41 -15.56 7.89
C THR A 82 -24.87 -15.96 7.68
N ARG A 83 -25.63 -16.18 8.78
CA ARG A 83 -27.03 -16.57 8.73
C ARG A 83 -27.91 -15.33 8.55
N GLY A 84 -28.67 -15.26 7.48
CA GLY A 84 -29.52 -14.12 7.13
C GLY A 84 -30.48 -13.72 8.25
N TYR A 85 -31.13 -14.68 8.89
CA TYR A 85 -32.03 -14.44 10.01
C TYR A 85 -31.37 -13.65 11.14
N TYR A 86 -30.24 -14.16 11.66
CA TYR A 86 -29.57 -13.52 12.79
C TYR A 86 -28.92 -12.20 12.40
N SER A 87 -28.44 -12.10 11.18
CA SER A 87 -27.88 -10.84 10.64
C SER A 87 -28.95 -9.73 10.62
N VAL A 88 -30.16 -10.01 10.12
CA VAL A 88 -31.26 -9.03 10.12
C VAL A 88 -31.74 -8.76 11.54
N TYR A 89 -31.99 -9.80 12.35
CA TYR A 89 -32.50 -9.66 13.70
C TYR A 89 -31.59 -8.80 14.58
N LEU A 90 -30.31 -9.10 14.62
CA LEU A 90 -29.35 -8.35 15.45
C LEU A 90 -29.14 -6.92 14.94
N ASN A 91 -29.04 -6.70 13.63
CA ASN A 91 -28.93 -5.35 13.10
C ASN A 91 -30.17 -4.51 13.40
N ASN A 92 -31.36 -5.08 13.26
CA ASN A 92 -32.60 -4.39 13.63
C ASN A 92 -32.69 -4.09 15.11
N LEU A 93 -32.31 -5.04 15.99
CA LEU A 93 -32.28 -4.86 17.43
C LEU A 93 -31.37 -3.69 17.84
N PHE A 94 -30.13 -3.70 17.36
CA PHE A 94 -29.15 -2.65 17.71
C PHE A 94 -29.51 -1.30 17.11
N TYR A 95 -29.89 -1.26 15.82
CA TYR A 95 -30.23 -0.02 15.16
C TYR A 95 -31.50 0.61 15.72
N SER A 96 -32.54 -0.18 16.02
CA SER A 96 -33.77 0.30 16.65
C SER A 96 -33.54 0.90 18.03
N SER A 97 -32.60 0.35 18.79
CA SER A 97 -32.23 0.90 20.11
C SER A 97 -31.60 2.30 20.00
N TYR A 98 -30.98 2.63 18.87
CA TYR A 98 -30.38 3.93 18.60
C TYR A 98 -31.32 4.87 17.84
N ALA A 99 -31.92 4.39 16.74
CA ALA A 99 -32.66 5.22 15.78
C ALA A 99 -34.18 5.18 15.94
N GLY A 100 -34.72 4.28 16.79
CA GLY A 100 -36.15 4.10 16.99
C GLY A 100 -36.86 3.40 15.82
N VAL A 101 -36.14 2.99 14.77
CA VAL A 101 -36.67 2.30 13.59
C VAL A 101 -35.77 1.13 13.21
N PRO A 102 -36.27 0.07 12.57
CA PRO A 102 -35.42 -1.05 12.14
C PRO A 102 -34.45 -0.63 11.04
N TYR A 103 -33.27 -1.27 11.02
CA TYR A 103 -32.25 -1.08 9.97
C TYR A 103 -32.75 -1.57 8.59
N ALA A 104 -33.39 -2.74 8.58
CA ALA A 104 -34.01 -3.33 7.40
C ALA A 104 -35.40 -3.88 7.80
N PRO A 105 -36.50 -3.28 7.38
CA PRO A 105 -37.87 -3.62 7.83
C PRO A 105 -38.38 -4.86 7.09
N TYR A 106 -37.81 -6.03 7.41
CA TYR A 106 -38.39 -7.31 7.02
C TYR A 106 -39.70 -7.55 7.77
N SER A 107 -40.73 -8.01 7.07
CA SER A 107 -42.00 -8.41 7.71
C SER A 107 -41.85 -9.69 8.55
N ASP A 108 -42.87 -10.02 9.34
CA ASP A 108 -42.85 -11.27 10.10
C ASP A 108 -42.82 -12.50 9.19
N GLU A 109 -43.49 -12.43 8.05
CA GLU A 109 -43.43 -13.46 7.00
C GLU A 109 -42.00 -13.60 6.42
N ASP A 110 -41.37 -12.47 6.10
CA ASP A 110 -39.98 -12.47 5.60
C ASP A 110 -39.02 -13.03 6.67
N MET A 111 -39.23 -12.70 7.94
CA MET A 111 -38.40 -13.25 9.04
C MET A 111 -38.62 -14.76 9.22
N MET A 112 -39.82 -15.27 8.96
CA MET A 112 -40.10 -16.69 8.96
C MET A 112 -39.36 -17.40 7.79
N GLU A 113 -39.38 -16.80 6.61
CA GLU A 113 -38.64 -17.30 5.44
C GLU A 113 -37.15 -17.34 5.70
N LEU A 114 -36.56 -16.32 6.35
CA LEU A 114 -35.19 -16.33 6.81
C LEU A 114 -34.91 -17.42 7.86
N TRP A 115 -35.85 -17.61 8.81
CA TRP A 115 -35.73 -18.64 9.84
C TRP A 115 -35.68 -20.06 9.26
N ILE A 116 -36.52 -20.36 8.28
CA ILE A 116 -36.59 -21.68 7.62
C ILE A 116 -35.26 -22.00 6.92
N ARG A 117 -34.55 -20.96 6.41
CA ARG A 117 -33.28 -21.09 5.68
C ARG A 117 -32.03 -20.89 6.53
N LYS A 118 -32.14 -20.56 7.80
CA LYS A 118 -31.00 -20.12 8.65
C LYS A 118 -29.83 -21.09 8.73
N ASP A 119 -30.10 -22.39 8.50
CA ASP A 119 -29.07 -23.43 8.56
C ASP A 119 -28.62 -23.91 7.17
N ASP A 120 -29.12 -23.30 6.10
CA ASP A 120 -28.72 -23.62 4.72
C ASP A 120 -27.34 -22.99 4.44
N LYS A 121 -26.30 -23.79 4.43
CA LYS A 121 -24.94 -23.32 4.07
C LYS A 121 -24.77 -22.99 2.58
N THR A 122 -25.63 -23.56 1.76
CA THR A 122 -25.72 -23.33 0.31
C THR A 122 -27.19 -23.23 -0.07
N GLU A 123 -27.50 -22.58 -1.18
CA GLU A 123 -28.85 -22.42 -1.65
C GLU A 123 -29.51 -23.80 -1.89
N ASN A 124 -30.72 -23.98 -1.32
CA ASN A 124 -31.52 -25.16 -1.53
C ASN A 124 -32.54 -24.88 -2.64
N PRO A 125 -32.57 -25.65 -3.74
CA PRO A 125 -33.52 -25.42 -4.85
C PRO A 125 -35.00 -25.47 -4.44
N ALA A 126 -35.34 -26.22 -3.38
CA ALA A 126 -36.72 -26.29 -2.87
C ALA A 126 -37.15 -25.04 -2.07
N ARG A 127 -36.19 -24.22 -1.63
CA ARG A 127 -36.37 -22.96 -0.92
C ARG A 127 -35.28 -21.97 -1.31
N PRO A 128 -35.38 -21.38 -2.50
CA PRO A 128 -34.30 -20.53 -3.04
C PRO A 128 -34.09 -19.29 -2.17
N TRP A 129 -32.88 -18.72 -2.24
CA TRP A 129 -32.52 -17.52 -1.47
C TRP A 129 -33.14 -16.25 -2.03
N ILE A 130 -33.55 -16.29 -3.32
CA ILE A 130 -34.20 -15.18 -3.99
C ILE A 130 -35.60 -15.63 -4.39
N VAL A 131 -36.61 -14.92 -3.94
CA VAL A 131 -38.01 -15.19 -4.26
C VAL A 131 -38.60 -13.95 -4.91
N VAL A 132 -39.26 -14.10 -6.05
CA VAL A 132 -40.00 -13.05 -6.70
C VAL A 132 -41.42 -13.05 -6.18
N SER A 133 -41.91 -11.91 -5.72
CA SER A 133 -43.31 -11.73 -5.33
C SER A 133 -43.89 -10.44 -5.95
N ASN A 134 -45.20 -10.40 -6.12
CA ASN A 134 -45.87 -9.19 -6.58
C ASN A 134 -46.24 -8.32 -5.39
N LYS A 135 -45.73 -7.09 -5.36
CA LYS A 135 -46.11 -6.07 -4.36
C LYS A 135 -46.63 -4.84 -5.10
N ASN A 136 -47.88 -4.50 -4.82
CA ASN A 136 -48.55 -3.33 -5.43
C ASN A 136 -48.50 -3.33 -6.97
N GLY A 137 -48.67 -4.50 -7.59
CA GLY A 137 -48.69 -4.63 -9.05
C GLY A 137 -47.29 -4.65 -9.71
N ARG A 138 -46.22 -4.75 -8.93
CA ARG A 138 -44.83 -4.86 -9.41
C ARG A 138 -44.17 -6.10 -8.85
N ASP A 139 -43.46 -6.82 -9.69
CA ASP A 139 -42.61 -7.89 -9.23
C ASP A 139 -41.38 -7.32 -8.53
N VAL A 140 -41.03 -7.89 -7.38
CA VAL A 140 -39.88 -7.48 -6.57
C VAL A 140 -39.08 -8.70 -6.12
N TYR A 141 -37.80 -8.51 -5.93
CA TYR A 141 -36.95 -9.52 -5.31
C TYR A 141 -37.09 -9.48 -3.79
N ASN A 142 -37.30 -10.66 -3.19
CA ASN A 142 -37.18 -10.88 -1.74
C ASN A 142 -35.94 -11.71 -1.51
N TYR A 143 -35.14 -11.35 -0.51
CA TYR A 143 -33.82 -11.93 -0.27
C TYR A 143 -33.78 -12.63 1.08
N TYR A 144 -33.46 -13.93 1.05
CA TYR A 144 -33.43 -14.82 2.21
C TYR A 144 -32.14 -15.67 2.24
N ALA A 145 -31.02 -15.05 1.87
CA ALA A 145 -29.72 -15.72 1.75
C ALA A 145 -29.02 -15.91 3.11
N ASN A 146 -27.91 -16.68 3.07
CA ASN A 146 -26.92 -16.85 4.13
C ASN A 146 -25.53 -16.58 3.56
N THR A 147 -25.28 -15.34 3.21
CA THR A 147 -24.07 -14.94 2.49
C THR A 147 -22.91 -14.70 3.43
N ASP A 148 -21.80 -15.34 3.19
CA ASP A 148 -20.51 -15.05 3.82
C ASP A 148 -19.80 -13.93 3.07
N TRP A 149 -20.10 -12.70 3.42
CA TRP A 149 -19.55 -11.53 2.77
C TRP A 149 -18.04 -11.41 2.94
N TYR A 150 -17.50 -11.78 4.11
CA TYR A 150 -16.07 -11.68 4.34
C TYR A 150 -15.30 -12.57 3.36
N HIS A 151 -15.59 -13.89 3.34
CA HIS A 151 -14.86 -14.83 2.50
C HIS A 151 -15.23 -14.72 1.00
N HIS A 152 -16.32 -14.03 0.68
CA HIS A 152 -16.61 -13.66 -0.70
C HIS A 152 -15.70 -12.52 -1.18
N ILE A 153 -15.54 -11.46 -0.37
CA ILE A 153 -14.84 -10.24 -0.76
C ILE A 153 -13.33 -10.34 -0.53
N PHE A 154 -12.89 -11.00 0.54
CA PHE A 154 -11.50 -10.99 1.01
C PHE A 154 -10.82 -12.35 0.97
N ASN A 155 -9.51 -12.33 0.82
CA ASN A 155 -8.64 -13.50 0.91
C ASN A 155 -8.13 -13.67 2.34
N ASP A 156 -8.15 -14.90 2.86
CA ASP A 156 -7.55 -15.26 4.14
C ASP A 156 -6.03 -15.37 4.05
N ILE A 157 -5.52 -15.75 2.88
CA ILE A 157 -4.10 -15.93 2.65
C ILE A 157 -3.67 -15.06 1.47
N LYS A 158 -2.65 -14.24 1.69
CA LYS A 158 -2.07 -13.35 0.71
C LYS A 158 -0.62 -13.74 0.46
N PRO A 159 -0.28 -14.26 -0.72
CA PRO A 159 1.11 -14.57 -1.05
C PRO A 159 1.93 -13.30 -1.27
N THR A 160 3.19 -13.36 -0.82
CA THR A 160 4.19 -12.33 -1.04
C THR A 160 5.46 -12.95 -1.60
N THR A 161 6.12 -12.25 -2.51
CA THR A 161 7.43 -12.66 -3.01
C THR A 161 8.40 -11.49 -3.02
N SER A 162 9.67 -11.77 -2.72
CA SER A 162 10.74 -10.79 -2.75
C SER A 162 12.00 -11.43 -3.32
N HIS A 163 12.59 -10.76 -4.30
CA HIS A 163 13.82 -11.19 -4.95
C HIS A 163 14.81 -10.04 -4.95
N SER A 164 16.07 -10.31 -4.63
CA SER A 164 17.14 -9.34 -4.75
C SER A 164 18.40 -9.98 -5.32
N ILE A 165 19.08 -9.22 -6.17
CA ILE A 165 20.38 -9.61 -6.73
C ILE A 165 21.36 -8.45 -6.55
N SER A 166 22.60 -8.75 -6.24
CA SER A 166 23.66 -7.75 -6.18
C SER A 166 24.97 -8.28 -6.76
N PHE A 167 25.67 -7.36 -7.39
CA PHE A 167 27.01 -7.53 -7.95
C PHE A 167 27.92 -6.53 -7.27
N SER A 168 29.00 -6.99 -6.65
CA SER A 168 29.97 -6.11 -6.00
C SER A 168 31.38 -6.60 -6.25
N GLY A 169 32.31 -5.68 -6.34
CA GLY A 169 33.72 -6.01 -6.55
C GLY A 169 34.56 -4.75 -6.64
N GLY A 170 35.80 -4.93 -6.99
CA GLY A 170 36.69 -3.81 -7.20
C GLY A 170 38.17 -4.17 -7.03
N THR A 171 38.95 -3.17 -7.26
CA THR A 171 40.39 -3.11 -6.99
C THR A 171 40.65 -2.00 -5.98
N LYS A 172 41.90 -1.77 -5.58
CA LYS A 172 42.28 -0.63 -4.73
C LYS A 172 41.88 0.72 -5.30
N LYS A 173 41.80 0.84 -6.66
CA LYS A 173 41.45 2.11 -7.34
C LYS A 173 39.98 2.26 -7.72
N VAL A 174 39.29 1.16 -7.89
CA VAL A 174 37.88 1.17 -8.35
C VAL A 174 37.07 0.20 -7.53
N GLN A 175 36.00 0.66 -6.92
CA GLN A 175 35.07 -0.16 -6.18
C GLN A 175 33.67 0.05 -6.72
N TYR A 176 32.88 -1.01 -6.85
CA TYR A 176 31.53 -0.93 -7.34
C TYR A 176 30.58 -1.88 -6.60
N MET A 177 29.33 -1.45 -6.50
CA MET A 177 28.20 -2.28 -6.13
C MET A 177 26.99 -1.89 -6.95
N ILE A 178 26.35 -2.88 -7.59
CA ILE A 178 25.10 -2.71 -8.32
C ILE A 178 24.12 -3.72 -7.74
N SER A 179 22.92 -3.27 -7.36
CA SER A 179 21.87 -4.16 -6.84
C SER A 179 20.53 -3.85 -7.47
N GLY A 180 19.69 -4.88 -7.53
CA GLY A 180 18.30 -4.76 -7.92
C GLY A 180 17.41 -5.62 -7.03
N SER A 181 16.19 -5.15 -6.75
CA SER A 181 15.19 -5.97 -6.08
C SER A 181 13.81 -5.75 -6.65
N TYR A 182 13.00 -6.81 -6.55
CA TYR A 182 11.60 -6.84 -6.89
C TYR A 182 10.80 -7.43 -5.75
N ASN A 183 9.72 -6.77 -5.36
CA ASN A 183 8.79 -7.27 -4.35
C ASN A 183 7.38 -7.22 -4.93
N LEU A 184 6.61 -8.28 -4.68
CA LEU A 184 5.22 -8.41 -5.09
C LEU A 184 4.40 -8.87 -3.89
N GLU A 185 3.33 -8.14 -3.60
CA GLU A 185 2.33 -8.50 -2.61
C GLU A 185 0.97 -8.60 -3.31
N THR A 186 0.33 -9.76 -3.24
CA THR A 186 -1.06 -9.92 -3.61
C THR A 186 -1.93 -9.31 -2.54
N GLY A 187 -2.95 -8.58 -2.93
CA GLY A 187 -3.77 -7.85 -2.01
C GLY A 187 -4.83 -8.66 -1.29
N THR A 188 -5.70 -7.93 -0.59
CA THR A 188 -6.71 -8.51 0.29
C THR A 188 -7.97 -8.90 -0.47
N PHE A 189 -8.29 -8.22 -1.59
CA PHE A 189 -9.51 -8.49 -2.32
C PHE A 189 -9.45 -9.81 -3.11
N ARG A 190 -10.48 -10.64 -2.96
CA ARG A 190 -10.71 -11.83 -3.78
C ARG A 190 -11.42 -11.47 -5.07
N VAL A 191 -12.43 -10.60 -4.97
CA VAL A 191 -13.16 -10.05 -6.11
C VAL A 191 -12.42 -8.80 -6.60
N ASN A 192 -12.03 -8.79 -7.88
CA ASN A 192 -11.25 -7.73 -8.51
C ASN A 192 -9.94 -7.45 -7.74
N PRO A 193 -8.96 -8.39 -7.76
CA PRO A 193 -7.82 -8.40 -6.87
C PRO A 193 -6.96 -7.13 -6.93
N ASP A 194 -6.49 -6.71 -5.78
CA ASP A 194 -5.50 -5.67 -5.64
C ASP A 194 -4.07 -6.22 -5.66
N LYS A 195 -3.12 -5.38 -6.05
CA LYS A 195 -1.73 -5.78 -6.24
C LYS A 195 -0.79 -4.63 -5.91
N PHE A 196 0.18 -4.90 -5.05
CA PHE A 196 1.28 -3.99 -4.78
C PHE A 196 2.59 -4.56 -5.30
N SER A 197 3.32 -3.76 -6.06
CA SER A 197 4.65 -4.13 -6.54
C SER A 197 5.64 -3.00 -6.32
N LYS A 198 6.89 -3.33 -6.01
CA LYS A 198 7.98 -2.37 -5.92
C LYS A 198 9.27 -2.89 -6.50
N TYR A 199 10.05 -1.97 -7.07
CA TYR A 199 11.35 -2.19 -7.67
C TYR A 199 12.36 -1.24 -7.03
N ASN A 200 13.54 -1.74 -6.74
CA ASN A 200 14.69 -0.94 -6.34
C ASN A 200 15.86 -1.27 -7.24
N LEU A 201 16.58 -0.25 -7.68
CA LEU A 201 17.88 -0.35 -8.33
C LEU A 201 18.84 0.58 -7.62
N ARG A 202 20.07 0.12 -7.39
CA ARG A 202 21.13 0.92 -6.79
C ARG A 202 22.43 0.67 -7.52
N SER A 203 23.16 1.76 -7.76
CA SER A 203 24.55 1.73 -8.23
C SER A 203 25.39 2.59 -7.31
N LYS A 204 26.47 2.03 -6.82
CA LYS A 204 27.46 2.73 -6.02
C LYS A 204 28.83 2.47 -6.63
N LEU A 205 29.51 3.54 -6.98
CA LEU A 205 30.82 3.53 -7.64
C LEU A 205 31.76 4.44 -6.88
N SER A 206 33.02 4.05 -6.76
CA SER A 206 34.09 4.87 -6.19
C SER A 206 35.36 4.69 -6.99
N PHE A 207 36.02 5.78 -7.35
CA PHE A 207 37.25 5.81 -8.16
C PHE A 207 38.33 6.65 -7.48
N ASP A 208 39.48 6.07 -7.22
CA ASP A 208 40.69 6.82 -6.93
C ASP A 208 41.35 7.27 -8.23
N VAL A 209 40.97 8.49 -8.68
CA VAL A 209 41.47 9.07 -9.94
C VAL A 209 42.97 9.31 -9.85
N THR A 210 43.40 9.81 -8.69
CA THR A 210 44.79 9.97 -8.30
C THR A 210 44.96 9.60 -6.82
N ASN A 211 46.17 9.64 -6.29
CA ASN A 211 46.45 9.37 -4.87
C ASN A 211 45.86 10.45 -3.93
N TRP A 212 45.43 11.60 -4.48
CA TRP A 212 44.89 12.71 -3.72
C TRP A 212 43.45 13.05 -4.12
N LEU A 213 42.87 12.41 -5.17
CA LEU A 213 41.51 12.66 -5.68
C LEU A 213 40.72 11.35 -5.76
N ASN A 214 39.64 11.27 -4.99
CA ASN A 214 38.60 10.24 -5.10
C ASN A 214 37.28 10.88 -5.58
N ILE A 215 36.59 10.20 -6.48
CA ILE A 215 35.23 10.53 -6.92
C ILE A 215 34.35 9.34 -6.67
N SER A 216 33.23 9.56 -5.99
CA SER A 216 32.22 8.51 -5.77
C SER A 216 30.84 8.98 -6.21
N ASN A 217 30.03 8.02 -6.67
CA ASN A 217 28.63 8.24 -7.01
C ASN A 217 27.78 7.16 -6.36
N ASN A 218 26.63 7.57 -5.84
CA ASN A 218 25.60 6.68 -5.29
C ASN A 218 24.27 7.07 -5.91
N THR A 219 23.77 6.26 -6.83
CA THR A 219 22.48 6.46 -7.50
C THR A 219 21.53 5.36 -7.10
N SER A 220 20.31 5.73 -6.73
CA SER A 220 19.24 4.79 -6.43
C SER A 220 17.96 5.20 -7.15
N PHE A 221 17.27 4.20 -7.66
CA PHE A 221 15.95 4.32 -8.24
C PHE A 221 14.99 3.41 -7.47
N TYR A 222 13.82 3.94 -7.15
CA TYR A 222 12.72 3.23 -6.52
C TYR A 222 11.44 3.48 -7.34
N SER A 223 10.66 2.44 -7.53
CA SER A 223 9.32 2.54 -8.12
C SER A 223 8.38 1.63 -7.37
N SER A 224 7.23 2.17 -6.94
CA SER A 224 6.12 1.38 -6.42
C SER A 224 4.86 1.63 -7.25
N ASN A 225 4.01 0.59 -7.30
CA ASN A 225 2.71 0.65 -7.93
C ASN A 225 1.71 -0.15 -7.11
N TYR A 226 0.65 0.52 -6.67
CA TYR A 226 -0.50 -0.09 -6.02
C TYR A 226 -1.73 0.08 -6.91
N ASP A 227 -2.29 -1.02 -7.35
CA ASP A 227 -3.47 -1.10 -8.19
C ASP A 227 -4.57 -1.81 -7.41
N TYR A 228 -5.73 -1.16 -7.21
CA TYR A 228 -6.78 -1.66 -6.33
C TYR A 228 -8.18 -1.23 -6.76
N PRO A 229 -9.22 -2.04 -6.49
CA PRO A 229 -10.61 -1.70 -6.75
C PRO A 229 -11.18 -0.83 -5.63
N GLY A 230 -12.36 -0.30 -5.89
CA GLY A 230 -13.22 0.23 -4.85
C GLY A 230 -13.03 1.70 -4.54
N GLN A 231 -13.61 2.11 -3.44
CA GLN A 231 -13.55 3.49 -2.94
C GLN A 231 -12.16 3.77 -2.39
N ALA A 232 -11.75 5.03 -2.43
CA ALA A 232 -10.50 5.45 -1.83
C ALA A 232 -10.40 4.99 -0.36
N GLY A 233 -9.39 4.16 -0.08
CA GLY A 233 -9.13 3.59 1.24
C GLY A 233 -9.76 2.21 1.46
N ILE A 234 -8.89 1.20 1.56
CA ILE A 234 -9.26 -0.20 1.84
C ILE A 234 -10.07 -0.37 3.13
N ASN A 235 -9.77 0.45 4.16
CA ASN A 235 -10.48 0.46 5.43
C ASN A 235 -11.97 0.79 5.28
N ASN A 236 -12.32 1.61 4.29
CA ASN A 236 -13.70 1.97 4.02
C ASN A 236 -14.47 0.79 3.42
N SER A 237 -13.86 0.03 2.51
CA SER A 237 -14.46 -1.17 1.91
C SER A 237 -14.70 -2.27 2.95
N PHE A 238 -13.71 -2.52 3.83
CA PHE A 238 -13.88 -3.50 4.91
C PHE A 238 -15.02 -3.10 5.87
N ARG A 239 -15.01 -1.87 6.35
CA ARG A 239 -16.06 -1.36 7.23
C ARG A 239 -17.44 -1.48 6.60
N LYS A 240 -17.59 -1.10 5.34
CA LYS A 240 -18.87 -1.14 4.64
C LYS A 240 -19.38 -2.56 4.45
N SER A 241 -18.54 -3.49 4.05
CA SER A 241 -18.93 -4.89 3.89
C SER A 241 -19.35 -5.54 5.19
N MET A 242 -18.63 -5.27 6.29
CA MET A 242 -18.89 -5.92 7.57
C MET A 242 -20.03 -5.29 8.38
N LEU A 243 -20.23 -3.97 8.27
CA LEU A 243 -21.28 -3.27 9.01
C LEU A 243 -22.59 -3.10 8.23
N HIS A 244 -22.51 -3.00 6.90
CA HIS A 244 -23.68 -2.69 6.06
C HIS A 244 -24.07 -3.86 5.15
N GLY A 245 -23.32 -4.95 5.17
CA GLY A 245 -23.61 -6.17 4.42
C GLY A 245 -24.45 -7.14 5.24
N LEU A 246 -25.78 -7.10 5.10
CA LEU A 246 -26.62 -8.12 5.70
C LEU A 246 -26.41 -9.46 4.99
N ALA A 247 -26.24 -10.53 5.77
CA ALA A 247 -26.10 -11.86 5.24
C ALA A 247 -27.35 -12.36 4.50
N SER A 248 -28.50 -11.72 4.73
CA SER A 248 -29.75 -12.01 4.02
C SER A 248 -29.73 -11.62 2.52
N TYR A 249 -28.77 -10.77 2.10
CA TYR A 249 -28.64 -10.42 0.69
C TYR A 249 -27.72 -11.41 -0.02
N PRO A 250 -28.09 -11.99 -1.16
CA PRO A 250 -27.20 -12.78 -2.00
C PRO A 250 -26.18 -11.87 -2.70
N ILE A 251 -25.18 -12.47 -3.32
CA ILE A 251 -24.10 -11.76 -4.01
C ILE A 251 -24.61 -11.01 -5.24
N VAL A 252 -25.47 -11.67 -6.01
CA VAL A 252 -26.12 -11.17 -7.23
C VAL A 252 -27.55 -11.69 -7.27
N ASN A 253 -28.39 -11.07 -8.08
CA ASN A 253 -29.68 -11.62 -8.44
C ASN A 253 -29.53 -12.91 -9.26
N TYR A 254 -30.60 -13.69 -9.38
CA TYR A 254 -30.57 -14.96 -10.13
C TYR A 254 -30.26 -14.78 -11.64
N ASP A 255 -30.47 -13.57 -12.18
CA ASP A 255 -30.11 -13.20 -13.56
C ASP A 255 -28.67 -12.66 -13.69
N GLY A 256 -27.88 -12.70 -12.61
CA GLY A 256 -26.51 -12.22 -12.56
C GLY A 256 -26.37 -10.72 -12.38
N THR A 257 -27.46 -9.95 -12.27
CA THR A 257 -27.38 -8.51 -12.03
C THR A 257 -26.96 -8.19 -10.60
N ALA A 258 -26.23 -7.09 -10.43
CA ALA A 258 -25.85 -6.62 -9.10
C ALA A 258 -27.05 -6.12 -8.29
N ILE A 259 -26.94 -6.19 -6.98
CA ILE A 259 -27.92 -5.68 -6.01
C ILE A 259 -27.38 -4.35 -5.47
N TYR A 260 -28.17 -3.29 -5.56
CA TYR A 260 -27.83 -1.99 -5.00
C TYR A 260 -28.87 -1.54 -3.98
N ASN A 261 -30.13 -1.43 -4.40
CA ASN A 261 -31.25 -1.13 -3.52
C ASN A 261 -32.16 -2.37 -3.39
N THR A 262 -32.94 -2.41 -2.35
CA THR A 262 -33.96 -3.45 -2.15
C THR A 262 -35.25 -2.83 -1.66
N GLN A 263 -36.34 -3.60 -1.68
CA GLN A 263 -37.59 -3.18 -1.06
C GLN A 263 -37.49 -2.96 0.46
N TYR A 264 -36.48 -3.52 1.10
CA TYR A 264 -36.23 -3.38 2.53
C TYR A 264 -35.40 -2.15 2.87
N ARG A 265 -34.68 -1.61 1.90
CA ARG A 265 -33.78 -0.48 2.12
C ARG A 265 -33.60 0.33 0.82
N SER A 266 -33.93 1.61 0.89
CA SER A 266 -33.76 2.54 -0.24
C SER A 266 -32.34 3.03 -0.42
N GLU A 267 -31.50 2.93 0.62
CA GLU A 267 -30.08 3.27 0.53
C GLU A 267 -29.29 2.15 -0.11
N GLY A 268 -28.21 2.49 -0.78
CA GLY A 268 -27.35 1.49 -1.44
C GLY A 268 -26.74 0.49 -0.45
N ILE A 269 -26.94 -0.79 -0.72
CA ILE A 269 -26.34 -1.87 0.07
C ILE A 269 -24.82 -1.73 0.04
N MET A 270 -24.19 -1.71 1.22
CA MET A 270 -22.74 -1.46 1.35
C MET A 270 -22.30 -0.19 0.59
N ASP A 271 -23.17 0.80 0.44
CA ASP A 271 -22.95 2.00 -0.37
C ASP A 271 -22.53 1.69 -1.82
N GLY A 272 -23.01 0.59 -2.36
CA GLY A 272 -22.71 0.13 -3.72
C GLY A 272 -21.35 -0.56 -3.89
N LEU A 273 -20.70 -0.96 -2.79
CA LEU A 273 -19.38 -1.59 -2.85
C LEU A 273 -19.36 -2.81 -3.78
N MET A 274 -20.39 -3.67 -3.75
CA MET A 274 -20.44 -4.84 -4.62
C MET A 274 -20.54 -4.47 -6.10
N VAL A 275 -21.29 -3.42 -6.45
CA VAL A 275 -21.36 -2.91 -7.83
C VAL A 275 -20.00 -2.42 -8.29
N ILE A 276 -19.21 -1.80 -7.40
CA ILE A 276 -17.85 -1.35 -7.66
C ILE A 276 -16.89 -2.54 -7.83
N LEU A 277 -16.93 -3.51 -6.91
CA LEU A 277 -16.01 -4.65 -6.91
C LEU A 277 -16.24 -5.59 -8.10
N THR A 278 -17.48 -5.77 -8.55
CA THR A 278 -17.80 -6.60 -9.71
C THR A 278 -17.52 -5.91 -11.04
N ASN A 279 -17.23 -4.61 -11.04
CA ASN A 279 -16.87 -3.87 -12.24
C ASN A 279 -15.34 -3.66 -12.29
N ASP A 280 -14.66 -4.44 -13.13
CA ASP A 280 -13.20 -4.43 -13.29
C ASP A 280 -12.63 -3.11 -13.86
N LEU A 281 -13.48 -2.27 -14.46
CA LEU A 281 -13.11 -0.95 -14.96
C LEU A 281 -13.09 0.14 -13.87
N HIS A 282 -13.65 -0.14 -12.67
CA HIS A 282 -13.62 0.78 -11.53
C HIS A 282 -12.35 0.56 -10.71
N ARG A 283 -11.28 1.26 -11.06
CA ARG A 283 -9.93 1.03 -10.53
C ARG A 283 -9.26 2.29 -10.02
N ASN A 284 -8.44 2.11 -8.99
CA ASN A 284 -7.50 3.11 -8.49
C ASN A 284 -6.08 2.61 -8.71
N GLN A 285 -5.17 3.53 -9.00
CA GLN A 285 -3.75 3.24 -9.10
C GLN A 285 -2.95 4.35 -8.44
N ASP A 286 -2.05 3.99 -7.53
CA ASP A 286 -1.08 4.88 -6.93
C ASP A 286 0.32 4.43 -7.32
N LYS A 287 1.08 5.33 -7.96
CA LYS A 287 2.43 5.07 -8.42
C LYS A 287 3.39 6.13 -7.89
N VAL A 288 4.51 5.68 -7.36
CA VAL A 288 5.60 6.55 -6.92
C VAL A 288 6.88 6.12 -7.62
N ASN A 289 7.57 7.08 -8.26
CA ASN A 289 8.92 6.90 -8.75
C ASN A 289 9.84 7.86 -8.01
N TYR A 290 10.97 7.38 -7.56
CA TYR A 290 11.97 8.15 -6.85
C TYR A 290 13.35 7.87 -7.44
N LEU A 291 14.03 8.90 -7.85
CA LEU A 291 15.43 8.87 -8.28
C LEU A 291 16.25 9.72 -7.31
N SER A 292 17.31 9.16 -6.78
CA SER A 292 18.30 9.87 -5.97
C SER A 292 19.68 9.61 -6.54
N THR A 293 20.44 10.67 -6.74
CA THR A 293 21.86 10.55 -7.11
C THR A 293 22.67 11.52 -6.27
N MET A 294 23.76 11.00 -5.70
CA MET A 294 24.74 11.78 -4.95
C MET A 294 26.12 11.53 -5.52
N THR A 295 26.80 12.59 -5.90
CA THR A 295 28.20 12.55 -6.31
C THR A 295 29.06 13.26 -5.27
N GLU A 296 30.05 12.57 -4.76
CA GLU A 296 31.01 13.09 -3.80
C GLU A 296 32.40 13.15 -4.45
N MET A 297 33.08 14.26 -4.27
CA MET A 297 34.49 14.45 -4.61
C MET A 297 35.27 14.64 -3.30
N THR A 298 36.28 13.83 -3.08
CA THR A 298 37.18 13.95 -1.94
C THR A 298 38.60 14.27 -2.43
N ILE A 299 39.15 15.39 -1.97
CA ILE A 299 40.47 15.88 -2.27
C ILE A 299 41.33 15.80 -1.02
N THR A 300 42.46 15.10 -1.08
CA THR A 300 43.42 14.92 0.03
C THR A 300 44.80 15.44 -0.41
N PRO A 301 45.04 16.76 -0.37
CA PRO A 301 46.29 17.36 -0.90
C PRO A 301 47.52 16.92 -0.14
N PHE A 302 47.40 16.74 1.18
CA PHE A 302 48.45 16.26 2.08
C PHE A 302 47.84 15.52 3.28
N LYS A 303 48.69 14.78 3.99
CA LYS A 303 48.29 13.95 5.13
C LYS A 303 47.57 14.79 6.18
N GLY A 304 46.38 14.35 6.58
CA GLY A 304 45.55 14.98 7.60
C GLY A 304 44.58 16.05 7.08
N PHE A 305 44.69 16.51 5.84
CA PHE A 305 43.77 17.52 5.28
C PHE A 305 42.92 16.92 4.17
N ASN A 306 41.60 17.02 4.32
CA ASN A 306 40.61 16.55 3.37
C ASN A 306 39.57 17.65 3.04
N ILE A 307 39.27 17.82 1.78
CA ILE A 307 38.15 18.63 1.29
C ILE A 307 37.14 17.67 0.64
N LYS A 308 35.89 17.76 1.05
CA LYS A 308 34.79 17.02 0.44
C LYS A 308 33.78 17.98 -0.18
N ALA A 309 33.31 17.66 -1.37
CA ALA A 309 32.21 18.33 -2.03
C ALA A 309 31.17 17.33 -2.46
N ASN A 310 29.93 17.54 -2.06
CA ASN A 310 28.80 16.66 -2.36
C ASN A 310 27.75 17.40 -3.16
N PHE A 311 27.27 16.80 -4.23
CA PHE A 311 26.10 17.22 -4.96
C PHE A 311 25.04 16.13 -4.90
N THR A 312 23.87 16.46 -4.37
CA THR A 312 22.72 15.55 -4.30
C THR A 312 21.57 16.09 -5.15
N TYR A 313 21.00 15.21 -5.96
CA TYR A 313 19.77 15.46 -6.71
C TYR A 313 18.76 14.35 -6.42
N ASN A 314 17.57 14.74 -5.97
CA ASN A 314 16.44 13.84 -5.79
C ASN A 314 15.26 14.30 -6.62
N ASN A 315 14.60 13.36 -7.27
CA ASN A 315 13.36 13.57 -7.98
C ASN A 315 12.32 12.55 -7.51
N THR A 316 11.15 13.04 -7.10
CA THR A 316 9.99 12.19 -6.78
C THR A 316 8.87 12.56 -7.73
N THR A 317 8.30 11.56 -8.40
CA THR A 317 7.06 11.68 -9.17
C THR A 317 6.03 10.78 -8.51
N SER A 318 4.94 11.37 -8.03
CA SER A 318 3.79 10.65 -7.49
C SER A 318 2.60 10.83 -8.42
N GLN A 319 1.99 9.74 -8.83
CA GLN A 319 0.83 9.70 -9.70
C GLN A 319 -0.28 8.93 -9.00
N SER A 320 -1.47 9.53 -8.91
CA SER A 320 -2.68 8.87 -8.42
C SER A 320 -3.75 8.94 -9.49
N MET A 321 -4.28 7.80 -9.86
CA MET A 321 -5.34 7.66 -10.85
C MET A 321 -6.57 7.05 -10.19
N ASN A 322 -7.74 7.66 -10.40
CA ASN A 322 -9.03 7.10 -10.00
C ASN A 322 -9.95 7.04 -11.21
N ARG A 323 -10.30 5.82 -11.63
CA ARG A 323 -11.26 5.56 -12.69
C ARG A 323 -12.57 5.10 -12.07
N GLN A 324 -13.61 5.90 -12.22
CA GLN A 324 -14.98 5.58 -11.87
C GLN A 324 -15.77 5.28 -13.15
N VAL A 325 -16.73 4.37 -13.06
CA VAL A 325 -17.63 4.00 -14.16
C VAL A 325 -19.07 3.91 -13.65
N ASN A 326 -20.03 4.03 -14.54
CA ASN A 326 -21.42 3.82 -14.19
C ASN A 326 -21.65 2.41 -13.67
N GLY A 327 -22.46 2.27 -12.62
CA GLY A 327 -22.87 0.98 -12.09
C GLY A 327 -24.18 0.50 -12.73
N LYS A 328 -24.31 -0.79 -12.96
CA LYS A 328 -25.56 -1.42 -13.38
C LYS A 328 -26.06 -2.33 -12.28
N TYR A 329 -27.36 -2.27 -12.00
CA TYR A 329 -28.00 -3.09 -10.98
C TYR A 329 -29.48 -3.36 -11.36
N SER A 330 -30.13 -4.25 -10.62
CA SER A 330 -31.55 -4.51 -10.77
C SER A 330 -32.23 -4.57 -9.41
N GLN A 331 -33.39 -3.92 -9.28
CA GLN A 331 -34.31 -4.04 -8.15
C GLN A 331 -35.53 -4.86 -8.51
N ILE A 332 -35.87 -4.89 -9.79
CA ILE A 332 -37.10 -5.45 -10.34
C ILE A 332 -36.67 -6.46 -11.40
N PRO A 333 -37.23 -7.70 -11.37
CA PRO A 333 -36.94 -8.70 -12.37
C PRO A 333 -37.07 -8.18 -13.80
N GLY A 334 -36.00 -8.38 -14.59
CA GLY A 334 -35.97 -7.97 -16.01
C GLY A 334 -35.72 -6.47 -16.26
N VAL A 335 -35.52 -5.66 -15.23
CA VAL A 335 -35.25 -4.21 -15.37
C VAL A 335 -33.83 -3.90 -14.87
N ILE A 336 -33.00 -3.39 -15.77
CA ILE A 336 -31.65 -2.94 -15.45
C ILE A 336 -31.65 -1.42 -15.28
N GLU A 337 -31.21 -0.97 -14.11
CA GLU A 337 -31.06 0.43 -13.77
C GLU A 337 -29.58 0.82 -13.82
N THR A 338 -29.32 2.10 -14.07
CA THR A 338 -27.93 2.62 -14.16
C THR A 338 -27.69 3.65 -13.06
N LEU A 339 -26.67 3.39 -12.24
CA LEU A 339 -26.12 4.36 -11.30
C LEU A 339 -25.16 5.29 -12.04
N ASN A 340 -25.41 6.59 -11.99
CA ASN A 340 -24.61 7.62 -12.66
C ASN A 340 -24.33 8.83 -11.75
N THR A 341 -24.37 8.64 -10.43
CA THR A 341 -24.17 9.69 -9.43
C THR A 341 -23.12 9.26 -8.40
N GLY A 342 -22.55 10.22 -7.70
CA GLY A 342 -21.60 9.95 -6.60
C GLY A 342 -20.36 9.16 -7.06
N LEU A 343 -20.24 7.94 -6.59
CA LEU A 343 -19.11 7.04 -6.91
C LEU A 343 -19.23 6.36 -8.29
N PHE A 344 -20.38 6.51 -8.95
CA PHE A 344 -20.69 5.85 -10.22
C PHE A 344 -20.69 6.83 -11.41
N LEU A 345 -20.04 7.98 -11.26
CA LEU A 345 -19.79 8.88 -12.37
C LEU A 345 -18.84 8.23 -13.39
N ASP A 346 -19.10 8.38 -14.66
CA ASP A 346 -18.12 8.01 -15.70
C ASP A 346 -17.02 9.09 -15.72
N LYS A 347 -15.97 8.86 -14.90
CA LYS A 347 -14.95 9.87 -14.62
C LYS A 347 -13.58 9.24 -14.48
N LEU A 348 -12.58 9.86 -15.11
CA LEU A 348 -11.17 9.63 -14.85
C LEU A 348 -10.59 10.85 -14.12
N THR A 349 -9.99 10.62 -12.97
CA THR A 349 -9.24 11.65 -12.24
C THR A 349 -7.80 11.19 -12.15
N GLU A 350 -6.88 12.04 -12.57
CA GLU A 350 -5.44 11.79 -12.49
C GLU A 350 -4.77 12.99 -11.82
N ASN A 351 -3.97 12.72 -10.80
CA ASN A 351 -3.16 13.71 -10.11
C ASN A 351 -1.70 13.31 -10.24
N ILE A 352 -0.87 14.24 -10.71
CA ILE A 352 0.56 14.02 -10.83
C ILE A 352 1.28 15.12 -10.05
N SER A 353 2.19 14.71 -9.17
CA SER A 353 3.03 15.62 -8.38
C SER A 353 4.49 15.34 -8.65
N PHE A 354 5.25 16.42 -8.83
CA PHE A 354 6.69 16.38 -9.04
C PHE A 354 7.38 17.14 -7.92
N THR A 355 8.34 16.49 -7.27
CA THR A 355 9.18 17.11 -6.25
C THR A 355 10.64 16.94 -6.64
N ASN A 356 11.36 18.05 -6.73
CA ASN A 356 12.77 18.07 -7.02
C ASN A 356 13.53 18.68 -5.83
N PHE A 357 14.60 18.04 -5.43
CA PHE A 357 15.50 18.50 -4.40
C PHE A 357 16.93 18.50 -4.93
N LYS A 358 17.64 19.62 -4.75
CA LYS A 358 19.05 19.77 -5.10
C LYS A 358 19.78 20.29 -3.89
N LYS A 359 20.92 19.69 -3.55
CA LYS A 359 21.75 20.08 -2.44
C LYS A 359 23.21 20.05 -2.87
N PHE A 360 23.94 21.10 -2.54
CA PHE A 360 25.39 21.16 -2.62
C PHE A 360 25.97 21.41 -1.24
N GLU A 361 26.96 20.63 -0.86
CA GLU A 361 27.65 20.74 0.42
C GLU A 361 29.16 20.67 0.18
N THR A 362 29.92 21.48 0.86
CA THR A 362 31.38 21.37 0.88
C THR A 362 31.91 21.57 2.28
N TYR A 363 32.87 20.77 2.66
CA TYR A 363 33.55 20.94 3.95
C TYR A 363 35.01 20.50 3.88
N ALA A 364 35.84 21.19 4.64
CA ALA A 364 37.23 20.86 4.84
C ALA A 364 37.44 20.34 6.26
N THR A 365 38.24 19.29 6.37
CA THR A 365 38.63 18.70 7.67
C THR A 365 40.15 18.65 7.74
N TYR A 366 40.68 19.13 8.85
CA TYR A 366 42.08 18.95 9.18
C TYR A 366 42.22 18.14 10.47
N LYS A 367 43.00 17.05 10.41
CA LYS A 367 43.30 16.19 11.54
C LYS A 367 44.83 16.10 11.71
N ASN A 368 45.31 16.40 12.91
CA ASN A 368 46.69 16.22 13.27
C ASN A 368 46.79 15.33 14.50
N ASP A 369 47.41 14.18 14.34
CA ASP A 369 47.74 13.25 15.41
C ASP A 369 49.19 13.51 15.81
N SER A 370 49.44 14.24 16.90
CA SER A 370 50.76 14.53 17.41
C SER A 370 51.38 13.29 18.07
N GLU A 371 52.65 13.02 17.81
CA GLU A 371 53.42 11.97 18.49
C GLU A 371 53.48 12.15 20.03
N ARG A 372 53.15 13.36 20.54
CA ARG A 372 53.06 13.69 21.97
C ARG A 372 51.68 13.42 22.61
N GLY A 373 50.80 12.69 21.90
CA GLY A 373 49.50 12.28 22.41
C GLY A 373 48.39 13.33 22.31
N HIS A 374 48.65 14.49 21.68
CA HIS A 374 47.62 15.49 21.41
C HIS A 374 46.98 15.28 20.06
N ASN A 375 45.65 15.03 20.01
CA ASN A 375 44.87 14.91 18.78
C ASN A 375 44.04 16.18 18.57
N PHE A 376 44.25 16.81 17.40
CA PHE A 376 43.48 18.02 17.02
C PHE A 376 42.68 17.70 15.75
N LYS A 377 41.41 18.02 15.76
CA LYS A 377 40.51 17.95 14.59
C LYS A 377 39.71 19.25 14.47
N ALA A 378 39.83 19.89 13.30
CA ALA A 378 39.01 21.05 12.93
C ALA A 378 38.20 20.71 11.67
N MET A 379 36.98 21.22 11.61
CA MET A 379 36.11 21.09 10.45
C MET A 379 35.41 22.44 10.19
N ALA A 380 35.40 22.86 8.94
CA ALA A 380 34.62 23.99 8.46
C ALA A 380 33.88 23.59 7.18
N GLY A 381 32.65 24.05 7.01
CA GLY A 381 31.82 23.67 5.86
C GLY A 381 30.70 24.63 5.59
N TYR A 382 30.16 24.46 4.37
CA TYR A 382 28.99 25.19 3.85
C TYR A 382 28.03 24.20 3.24
#